data_fb1bda65d7427cbee21d5604d3a56d3d
#
_entry.id   fb1bda65d7427cbee21d5604d3a56d3d
#
_cell.length_a   1.000
_cell.length_b   1.000
_cell.length_c   1.000
_cell.angle_alpha   90.00
_cell.angle_beta   90.00
_cell.angle_gamma   90.00
#
_symmetry.space_group_name_H-M   'P 1'
#
loop_
_entity.id
_entity.type
_entity.pdbx_description
1 polymer ?
#
loop_
_entity_poly.entity_id
_entity_poly.type
_entity_poly.pdbx_seq_one_letter_code
_entity_poly.pdbx_strand_id
1 'polypeptide(L)'
;QNHSLDYFLPEDVSYNSEIPKPSKVLGFVPGDWHISHDKLVQYMYTLAEASDRIQIENRGFTYEKRPLILLSVSSQKNLARLDEIKRKRQVLTDSQLNNADFDNLPVVVNQGFSVHGNEPSGANAAVVLAYYLAAAEGKSIENLLNQTVILLDPSFNPDGIQRFAHWTNSNRSTNVNPDPIDREFYETWPGGRTNHYWFDLNRDWLPVQLPESQARIKTFYEWRPNILTDHHEMGSNSTFFFQPGIPQRTNPLTPKLNQDLTEKIGNFHASALDSIGSLYYSKESFDDFYYGKGSTFPDVNGSIGILFEQGSSRGHARDTQNGVLRFPFTIRNQVEASFSTIKGSIAHRVEFLEYFRDYYTMVSDEAKKASTKAYLLGGHDDYTRTIALLDVLHQHKVSIRPLTENVEMQGKVFKANEAFVLLTE
;
A
#
# COMPACT_ATOMS: atom_id res chain seq x y z
N GLN A 1 -25.31 -18.60 3.82
CA GLN A 1 -24.63 -19.59 2.98
C GLN A 1 -23.21 -19.76 3.51
N ASN A 2 -22.81 -21.01 3.84
CA ASN A 2 -21.42 -21.32 4.13
C ASN A 2 -20.66 -21.14 2.80
N HIS A 3 -19.72 -20.21 2.75
CA HIS A 3 -18.78 -20.09 1.63
C HIS A 3 -17.51 -20.89 1.99
N SER A 4 -16.77 -21.34 0.98
CA SER A 4 -15.46 -21.98 1.15
C SER A 4 -14.35 -21.05 0.72
N LEU A 5 -13.11 -21.43 0.96
CA LEU A 5 -11.95 -20.69 0.45
C LEU A 5 -11.95 -20.59 -1.10
N ASP A 6 -12.56 -21.58 -1.78
CA ASP A 6 -12.66 -21.62 -3.24
C ASP A 6 -13.49 -20.44 -3.82
N TYR A 7 -14.36 -19.84 -3.00
CA TYR A 7 -15.09 -18.63 -3.38
C TYR A 7 -14.20 -17.43 -3.75
N PHE A 8 -12.98 -17.41 -3.21
CA PHE A 8 -12.00 -16.33 -3.39
C PHE A 8 -10.89 -16.68 -4.36
N LEU A 9 -10.74 -17.96 -4.73
CA LEU A 9 -9.57 -18.45 -5.44
C LEU A 9 -9.93 -18.84 -6.87
N PRO A 10 -9.00 -18.71 -7.83
CA PRO A 10 -9.19 -19.20 -9.19
C PRO A 10 -9.48 -20.71 -9.22
N GLU A 11 -10.50 -21.12 -10.00
CA GLU A 11 -10.96 -22.52 -10.09
C GLU A 11 -9.95 -23.43 -10.82
N ASP A 12 -9.24 -22.88 -11.80
CA ASP A 12 -8.32 -23.65 -12.68
C ASP A 12 -6.89 -23.74 -12.14
N VAL A 13 -6.70 -23.60 -10.83
CA VAL A 13 -5.39 -23.62 -10.18
C VAL A 13 -5.32 -24.74 -9.16
N SER A 14 -4.27 -25.56 -9.21
CA SER A 14 -3.93 -26.50 -8.14
C SER A 14 -3.19 -25.80 -7.01
N TYR A 15 -3.34 -26.33 -5.81
CA TYR A 15 -2.74 -25.78 -4.59
C TYR A 15 -1.96 -26.84 -3.84
N ASN A 16 -0.73 -26.55 -3.46
CA ASN A 16 0.11 -27.41 -2.65
C ASN A 16 -0.55 -27.70 -1.29
N SER A 17 -0.85 -28.97 -1.03
CA SER A 17 -1.53 -29.42 0.20
C SER A 17 -0.70 -29.25 1.48
N GLU A 18 0.62 -29.10 1.36
CA GLU A 18 1.52 -28.88 2.50
C GLU A 18 1.43 -27.45 3.02
N ILE A 19 0.97 -26.50 2.20
CA ILE A 19 0.77 -25.12 2.61
C ILE A 19 -0.55 -25.01 3.40
N PRO A 20 -0.52 -24.55 4.66
CA PRO A 20 -1.70 -24.56 5.52
C PRO A 20 -2.75 -23.55 5.04
N LYS A 21 -3.97 -24.06 4.78
CA LYS A 21 -5.13 -23.21 4.47
C LYS A 21 -5.45 -22.26 5.63
N PRO A 22 -5.96 -21.04 5.36
CA PRO A 22 -6.34 -20.08 6.41
C PRO A 22 -7.22 -20.71 7.50
N SER A 23 -8.25 -21.46 7.12
CA SER A 23 -9.19 -22.06 8.07
C SER A 23 -8.53 -23.05 9.04
N LYS A 24 -7.45 -23.71 8.64
CA LYS A 24 -6.71 -24.67 9.49
C LYS A 24 -5.95 -23.93 10.63
N VAL A 25 -5.45 -22.73 10.36
CA VAL A 25 -4.66 -21.96 11.33
C VAL A 25 -5.53 -21.00 12.12
N LEU A 26 -6.44 -20.29 11.44
CA LEU A 26 -7.30 -19.27 12.04
C LEU A 26 -8.47 -19.86 12.83
N GLY A 27 -8.93 -21.08 12.45
CA GLY A 27 -10.12 -21.71 12.98
C GLY A 27 -11.43 -21.30 12.31
N PHE A 28 -11.36 -20.46 11.25
CA PHE A 28 -12.50 -20.00 10.45
C PHE A 28 -12.09 -19.72 9.01
N VAL A 29 -13.04 -19.71 8.10
CA VAL A 29 -12.83 -19.29 6.70
C VAL A 29 -12.82 -17.75 6.65
N PRO A 30 -11.91 -17.09 5.88
CA PRO A 30 -11.96 -15.63 5.69
C PRO A 30 -13.38 -15.18 5.30
N GLY A 31 -13.91 -14.19 6.01
CA GLY A 31 -15.29 -13.72 5.83
C GLY A 31 -16.31 -14.28 6.81
N ASP A 32 -16.03 -15.36 7.56
CA ASP A 32 -16.88 -15.83 8.65
C ASP A 32 -16.71 -15.00 9.93
N TRP A 33 -15.51 -14.49 10.13
CA TRP A 33 -15.11 -13.62 11.23
C TRP A 33 -14.19 -12.53 10.71
N HIS A 34 -14.21 -11.37 11.34
CA HIS A 34 -13.24 -10.32 11.10
C HIS A 34 -11.89 -10.71 11.72
N ILE A 35 -10.84 -10.72 10.92
CA ILE A 35 -9.53 -11.11 11.40
C ILE A 35 -8.97 -10.06 12.37
N SER A 36 -8.53 -10.50 13.56
CA SER A 36 -7.78 -9.69 14.51
C SER A 36 -6.30 -9.65 14.13
N HIS A 37 -5.58 -8.63 14.57
CA HIS A 37 -4.17 -8.48 14.19
C HIS A 37 -3.28 -9.64 14.67
N ASP A 38 -3.52 -10.17 15.85
CA ASP A 38 -2.81 -11.33 16.39
C ASP A 38 -2.98 -12.58 15.51
N LYS A 39 -4.21 -12.85 15.04
CA LYS A 39 -4.51 -13.94 14.09
C LYS A 39 -3.89 -13.72 12.73
N LEU A 40 -3.90 -12.48 12.24
CA LEU A 40 -3.25 -12.10 10.99
C LEU A 40 -1.75 -12.38 11.05
N VAL A 41 -1.08 -11.92 12.09
CA VAL A 41 0.36 -12.15 12.32
C VAL A 41 0.67 -13.64 12.44
N GLN A 42 -0.11 -14.39 13.24
CA GLN A 42 0.05 -15.84 13.39
C GLN A 42 0.02 -16.52 12.02
N TYR A 43 -0.96 -16.18 11.18
CA TYR A 43 -1.09 -16.81 9.87
C TYR A 43 0.05 -16.46 8.93
N MET A 44 0.48 -15.19 8.88
CA MET A 44 1.56 -14.75 8.01
C MET A 44 2.91 -15.41 8.35
N TYR A 45 3.23 -15.55 9.64
CA TYR A 45 4.42 -16.31 10.05
C TYR A 45 4.31 -17.80 9.72
N THR A 46 3.14 -18.41 9.94
CA THR A 46 2.91 -19.82 9.56
C THR A 46 3.11 -20.05 8.06
N LEU A 47 2.65 -19.13 7.21
CA LEU A 47 2.89 -19.22 5.77
C LEU A 47 4.37 -19.05 5.40
N ALA A 48 5.05 -18.10 6.03
CA ALA A 48 6.47 -17.85 5.76
C ALA A 48 7.35 -19.05 6.18
N GLU A 49 6.96 -19.79 7.22
CA GLU A 49 7.63 -21.02 7.64
C GLU A 49 7.34 -22.20 6.68
N ALA A 50 6.14 -22.24 6.09
CA ALA A 50 5.71 -23.33 5.22
C ALA A 50 6.09 -23.15 3.74
N SER A 51 6.44 -21.95 3.30
CA SER A 51 6.66 -21.64 1.88
C SER A 51 8.01 -20.98 1.65
N ASP A 52 8.77 -21.52 0.71
CA ASP A 52 10.04 -20.97 0.22
C ASP A 52 9.89 -19.75 -0.71
N ARG A 53 8.64 -19.33 -0.96
CA ARG A 53 8.28 -18.15 -1.77
C ARG A 53 8.08 -16.89 -0.95
N ILE A 54 8.19 -16.97 0.40
CA ILE A 54 7.89 -15.87 1.31
C ILE A 54 9.06 -15.64 2.26
N GLN A 55 9.50 -14.39 2.35
CA GLN A 55 10.29 -13.88 3.46
C GLN A 55 9.46 -12.87 4.24
N ILE A 56 9.48 -12.96 5.56
CA ILE A 56 8.76 -12.05 6.46
C ILE A 56 9.73 -11.25 7.31
N GLU A 57 9.48 -9.96 7.46
CA GLU A 57 10.23 -9.09 8.35
C GLU A 57 9.31 -8.32 9.30
N ASN A 58 9.82 -8.02 10.48
CA ASN A 58 9.21 -7.10 11.44
C ASN A 58 9.94 -5.75 11.34
N ARG A 59 9.24 -4.71 10.90
CA ARG A 59 9.77 -3.36 10.66
C ARG A 59 9.68 -2.44 11.88
N GLY A 60 9.27 -2.96 13.04
CA GLY A 60 9.06 -2.22 14.27
C GLY A 60 7.70 -2.51 14.88
N PHE A 61 7.25 -1.60 15.76
CA PHE A 61 6.05 -1.80 16.55
C PHE A 61 5.20 -0.53 16.58
N THR A 62 3.88 -0.72 16.64
CA THR A 62 2.92 0.34 16.94
C THR A 62 3.08 0.86 18.37
N TYR A 63 2.34 1.91 18.72
CA TYR A 63 2.27 2.37 20.13
C TYR A 63 1.75 1.30 21.08
N GLU A 64 0.83 0.43 20.64
CA GLU A 64 0.32 -0.69 21.42
C GLU A 64 1.20 -1.95 21.35
N LYS A 65 2.44 -1.81 20.82
CA LYS A 65 3.44 -2.88 20.73
C LYS A 65 3.06 -4.04 19.80
N ARG A 66 2.19 -3.80 18.82
CA ARG A 66 1.91 -4.77 17.76
C ARG A 66 2.98 -4.69 16.66
N PRO A 67 3.47 -5.83 16.16
CA PRO A 67 4.49 -5.84 15.12
C PRO A 67 3.96 -5.30 13.78
N LEU A 68 4.82 -4.56 13.10
CA LEU A 68 4.60 -4.04 11.75
C LEU A 68 5.28 -4.99 10.75
N ILE A 69 4.55 -6.01 10.33
CA ILE A 69 5.10 -7.05 9.45
C ILE A 69 4.99 -6.69 7.99
N LEU A 70 5.96 -7.18 7.20
CA LEU A 70 5.97 -7.12 5.74
C LEU A 70 6.38 -8.48 5.19
N LEU A 71 5.68 -8.96 4.17
CA LEU A 71 6.06 -10.14 3.44
C LEU A 71 6.66 -9.72 2.08
N SER A 72 7.84 -10.26 1.77
CA SER A 72 8.41 -10.22 0.42
C SER A 72 8.12 -11.55 -0.24
N VAL A 73 7.28 -11.53 -1.29
CA VAL A 73 6.82 -12.72 -1.99
C VAL A 73 7.36 -12.71 -3.42
N SER A 74 8.07 -13.78 -3.81
CA SER A 74 8.66 -13.91 -5.14
C SER A 74 9.13 -15.37 -5.37
N SER A 75 9.76 -15.63 -6.52
CA SER A 75 10.46 -16.91 -6.73
C SER A 75 11.67 -17.01 -5.79
N GLN A 76 12.06 -18.24 -5.43
CA GLN A 76 13.28 -18.51 -4.65
C GLN A 76 14.51 -17.80 -5.25
N LYS A 77 14.63 -17.82 -6.58
CA LYS A 77 15.71 -17.13 -7.31
C LYS A 77 15.75 -15.63 -7.00
N ASN A 78 14.60 -14.97 -6.96
CA ASN A 78 14.53 -13.55 -6.64
C ASN A 78 14.74 -13.31 -5.14
N LEU A 79 14.15 -14.12 -4.27
CA LEU A 79 14.34 -14.01 -2.82
C LEU A 79 15.81 -14.14 -2.40
N ALA A 80 16.57 -15.02 -3.07
CA ALA A 80 18.00 -15.17 -2.81
C ALA A 80 18.86 -13.94 -3.19
N ARG A 81 18.31 -12.97 -3.94
CA ARG A 81 19.02 -11.78 -4.43
C ARG A 81 18.28 -10.47 -4.19
N LEU A 82 17.44 -10.39 -3.17
CA LEU A 82 16.66 -9.17 -2.90
C LEU A 82 17.54 -7.92 -2.73
N ASP A 83 18.69 -8.04 -2.07
CA ASP A 83 19.61 -6.91 -1.92
C ASP A 83 20.22 -6.46 -3.25
N GLU A 84 20.49 -7.39 -4.19
CA GLU A 84 20.93 -7.05 -5.53
C GLU A 84 19.80 -6.30 -6.27
N ILE A 85 18.57 -6.78 -6.18
CA ILE A 85 17.40 -6.13 -6.79
C ILE A 85 17.23 -4.72 -6.23
N LYS A 86 17.28 -4.54 -4.91
CA LYS A 86 17.21 -3.22 -4.26
C LYS A 86 18.30 -2.28 -4.79
N ARG A 87 19.56 -2.74 -4.83
CA ARG A 87 20.68 -1.93 -5.36
C ARG A 87 20.48 -1.53 -6.83
N LYS A 88 20.07 -2.47 -7.69
CA LYS A 88 19.78 -2.15 -9.10
C LYS A 88 18.69 -1.10 -9.23
N ARG A 89 17.65 -1.17 -8.42
CA ARG A 89 16.58 -0.17 -8.39
C ARG A 89 17.06 1.20 -7.92
N GLN A 90 17.96 1.26 -6.93
CA GLN A 90 18.59 2.54 -6.54
C GLN A 90 19.40 3.16 -7.67
N VAL A 91 20.10 2.35 -8.47
CA VAL A 91 20.82 2.83 -9.66
C VAL A 91 19.89 3.47 -10.70
N LEU A 92 18.64 2.98 -10.83
CA LEU A 92 17.66 3.59 -11.75
C LEU A 92 17.25 5.00 -11.34
N THR A 93 17.47 5.40 -10.09
CA THR A 93 17.18 6.76 -9.62
C THR A 93 18.34 7.74 -9.88
N ASP A 94 19.47 7.25 -10.37
CA ASP A 94 20.62 8.06 -10.73
C ASP A 94 20.53 8.47 -12.22
N SER A 95 20.21 9.73 -12.47
CA SER A 95 20.07 10.27 -13.82
C SER A 95 21.34 10.20 -14.67
N GLN A 96 22.50 9.91 -14.08
CA GLN A 96 23.77 9.77 -14.78
C GLN A 96 24.02 8.34 -15.30
N LEU A 97 23.28 7.34 -14.80
CA LEU A 97 23.46 5.93 -15.12
C LEU A 97 22.39 5.40 -16.06
N ASN A 98 22.34 5.94 -17.29
CA ASN A 98 21.27 5.69 -18.27
C ASN A 98 21.24 4.28 -18.91
N ASN A 99 22.18 3.37 -18.62
CA ASN A 99 22.29 2.05 -19.24
C ASN A 99 21.72 0.93 -18.34
N ALA A 100 20.45 1.04 -17.94
CA ALA A 100 19.82 0.02 -17.12
C ALA A 100 19.33 -1.16 -17.99
N ASP A 101 19.86 -2.35 -17.70
CA ASP A 101 19.33 -3.63 -18.20
C ASP A 101 18.09 -4.04 -17.38
N PHE A 102 16.92 -3.99 -18.02
CA PHE A 102 15.64 -4.39 -17.40
C PHE A 102 15.34 -5.88 -17.54
N ASP A 103 16.10 -6.64 -18.33
CA ASP A 103 15.75 -8.01 -18.69
C ASP A 103 15.62 -8.92 -17.48
N ASN A 104 16.48 -8.74 -16.49
CA ASN A 104 16.52 -9.53 -15.26
C ASN A 104 15.98 -8.79 -14.01
N LEU A 105 15.36 -7.62 -14.18
CA LEU A 105 14.81 -6.86 -13.06
C LEU A 105 13.30 -7.11 -12.91
N PRO A 106 12.84 -7.69 -11.80
CA PRO A 106 11.41 -7.88 -11.56
C PRO A 106 10.72 -6.52 -11.34
N VAL A 107 9.44 -6.42 -11.73
CA VAL A 107 8.60 -5.32 -11.26
C VAL A 107 8.32 -5.49 -9.77
N VAL A 108 8.38 -4.40 -9.01
CA VAL A 108 8.08 -4.41 -7.58
C VAL A 108 6.70 -3.82 -7.36
N VAL A 109 5.82 -4.61 -6.75
CA VAL A 109 4.44 -4.23 -6.44
C VAL A 109 4.24 -4.26 -4.93
N ASN A 110 3.98 -3.11 -4.33
CA ASN A 110 3.63 -3.03 -2.91
C ASN A 110 2.11 -3.01 -2.75
N GLN A 111 1.55 -4.03 -2.14
CA GLN A 111 0.13 -4.10 -1.82
C GLN A 111 -0.08 -3.81 -0.34
N GLY A 112 -0.71 -2.68 -0.05
CA GLY A 112 -0.97 -2.18 1.30
C GLY A 112 -2.45 -2.27 1.66
N PHE A 113 -2.72 -2.84 2.83
CA PHE A 113 -4.07 -3.12 3.28
C PHE A 113 -4.39 -2.43 4.61
N SER A 114 -5.65 -2.03 4.74
CA SER A 114 -6.26 -1.60 6.01
C SER A 114 -5.48 -0.51 6.75
N VAL A 115 -5.17 0.59 6.07
CA VAL A 115 -4.66 1.80 6.74
C VAL A 115 -5.71 2.39 7.68
N HIS A 116 -6.99 2.21 7.36
CA HIS A 116 -8.11 2.37 8.27
C HIS A 116 -8.54 0.99 8.77
N GLY A 117 -8.39 0.74 10.08
CA GLY A 117 -8.63 -0.59 10.63
C GLY A 117 -10.11 -1.01 10.63
N ASN A 118 -11.04 -0.08 10.49
CA ASN A 118 -12.48 -0.36 10.33
C ASN A 118 -12.94 -0.47 8.86
N GLU A 119 -12.00 -0.68 7.96
CA GLU A 119 -12.20 -1.04 6.56
C GLU A 119 -11.67 -2.48 6.36
N PRO A 120 -12.41 -3.49 6.82
CA PRO A 120 -11.83 -4.79 7.18
C PRO A 120 -11.58 -5.74 6.01
N SER A 121 -12.19 -5.53 4.84
CA SER A 121 -12.06 -6.47 3.73
C SER A 121 -10.61 -6.60 3.24
N GLY A 122 -9.84 -5.52 3.30
CA GLY A 122 -8.44 -5.50 2.87
C GLY A 122 -7.56 -6.51 3.62
N ALA A 123 -7.52 -6.48 4.96
CA ALA A 123 -6.71 -7.40 5.75
C ALA A 123 -7.12 -8.88 5.56
N ASN A 124 -8.42 -9.13 5.39
CA ASN A 124 -8.92 -10.48 5.11
C ASN A 124 -8.57 -10.92 3.68
N ALA A 125 -8.57 -10.01 2.71
CA ALA A 125 -8.09 -10.26 1.35
C ALA A 125 -6.58 -10.55 1.32
N ALA A 126 -5.79 -9.86 2.14
CA ALA A 126 -4.36 -10.12 2.28
C ALA A 126 -4.06 -11.56 2.73
N VAL A 127 -4.91 -12.15 3.59
CA VAL A 127 -4.82 -13.55 4.00
C VAL A 127 -5.00 -14.50 2.81
N VAL A 128 -6.02 -14.25 1.99
CA VAL A 128 -6.33 -15.06 0.81
C VAL A 128 -5.24 -14.91 -0.24
N LEU A 129 -4.79 -13.68 -0.51
CA LEU A 129 -3.71 -13.40 -1.45
C LEU A 129 -2.41 -14.08 -1.03
N ALA A 130 -2.02 -13.99 0.25
CA ALA A 130 -0.82 -14.62 0.77
C ALA A 130 -0.88 -16.15 0.60
N TYR A 131 -2.03 -16.78 0.90
CA TYR A 131 -2.23 -18.22 0.65
C TYR A 131 -2.09 -18.56 -0.82
N TYR A 132 -2.75 -17.82 -1.71
CA TYR A 132 -2.63 -18.04 -3.16
C TYR A 132 -1.18 -18.00 -3.62
N LEU A 133 -0.45 -16.97 -3.27
CA LEU A 133 0.95 -16.78 -3.68
C LEU A 133 1.88 -17.87 -3.13
N ALA A 134 1.61 -18.37 -1.92
CA ALA A 134 2.36 -19.44 -1.29
C ALA A 134 2.05 -20.81 -1.88
N ALA A 135 0.76 -21.11 -2.12
CA ALA A 135 0.26 -22.46 -2.35
C ALA A 135 -0.05 -22.78 -3.82
N ALA A 136 -0.34 -21.79 -4.66
CA ALA A 136 -0.70 -22.03 -6.07
C ALA A 136 0.45 -22.71 -6.83
N GLU A 137 0.11 -23.66 -7.71
CA GLU A 137 1.07 -24.43 -8.49
C GLU A 137 0.88 -24.22 -10.00
N GLY A 138 1.92 -24.54 -10.76
CA GLY A 138 1.93 -24.52 -12.21
C GLY A 138 2.66 -23.33 -12.82
N LYS A 139 2.86 -23.39 -14.13
CA LYS A 139 3.70 -22.45 -14.89
C LYS A 139 3.25 -21.00 -14.78
N SER A 140 1.95 -20.76 -14.62
CA SER A 140 1.40 -19.39 -14.54
C SER A 140 1.91 -18.68 -13.29
N ILE A 141 1.80 -19.31 -12.12
CA ILE A 141 2.29 -18.74 -10.85
C ILE A 141 3.81 -18.68 -10.81
N GLU A 142 4.52 -19.67 -11.35
CA GLU A 142 5.98 -19.65 -11.44
C GLU A 142 6.47 -18.47 -12.28
N ASN A 143 5.83 -18.22 -13.44
CA ASN A 143 6.13 -17.08 -14.28
C ASN A 143 5.82 -15.74 -13.60
N LEU A 144 4.70 -15.65 -12.88
CA LEU A 144 4.32 -14.50 -12.08
C LEU A 144 5.41 -14.18 -11.04
N LEU A 145 5.79 -15.15 -10.23
CA LEU A 145 6.78 -14.98 -9.17
C LEU A 145 8.19 -14.67 -9.71
N ASN A 146 8.55 -15.18 -10.89
CA ASN A 146 9.83 -14.87 -11.53
C ASN A 146 9.92 -13.43 -12.03
N GLN A 147 8.80 -12.83 -12.42
CA GLN A 147 8.75 -11.46 -12.96
C GLN A 147 8.43 -10.39 -11.93
N THR A 148 8.05 -10.78 -10.71
CA THR A 148 7.63 -9.83 -9.66
C THR A 148 8.38 -10.04 -8.35
N VAL A 149 8.49 -8.96 -7.58
CA VAL A 149 8.61 -8.98 -6.11
C VAL A 149 7.38 -8.30 -5.57
N ILE A 150 6.57 -9.02 -4.82
CA ILE A 150 5.36 -8.51 -4.19
C ILE A 150 5.69 -8.21 -2.74
N LEU A 151 5.57 -6.95 -2.36
CA LEU A 151 5.65 -6.49 -0.98
C LEU A 151 4.23 -6.46 -0.45
N LEU A 152 3.87 -7.44 0.36
CA LEU A 152 2.54 -7.55 0.94
C LEU A 152 2.57 -7.02 2.36
N ASP A 153 1.95 -5.86 2.57
CA ASP A 153 1.74 -5.25 3.88
C ASP A 153 0.30 -5.54 4.33
N PRO A 154 0.09 -6.57 5.14
CA PRO A 154 -1.26 -7.09 5.40
C PRO A 154 -2.07 -6.18 6.32
N SER A 155 -1.42 -5.23 6.99
CA SER A 155 -2.08 -4.24 7.84
C SER A 155 -1.20 -3.01 8.09
N PHE A 156 -1.54 -1.89 7.47
CA PHE A 156 -0.92 -0.61 7.79
C PHE A 156 -1.31 -0.07 9.18
N ASN A 157 -2.42 -0.56 9.77
CA ASN A 157 -2.95 -0.10 11.05
C ASN A 157 -3.31 -1.27 11.98
N PRO A 158 -2.30 -1.90 12.59
CA PRO A 158 -2.51 -3.01 13.53
C PRO A 158 -3.45 -2.69 14.70
N ASP A 159 -3.31 -1.51 15.29
CA ASP A 159 -4.10 -1.09 16.45
C ASP A 159 -5.56 -0.86 16.08
N GLY A 160 -5.80 -0.24 14.92
CA GLY A 160 -7.15 -0.01 14.40
C GLY A 160 -7.88 -1.31 14.03
N ILE A 161 -7.22 -2.25 13.34
CA ILE A 161 -7.79 -3.56 13.01
C ILE A 161 -8.16 -4.31 14.28
N GLN A 162 -7.30 -4.31 15.28
CA GLN A 162 -7.55 -5.02 16.54
C GLN A 162 -8.80 -4.49 17.23
N ARG A 163 -8.97 -3.17 17.30
CA ARG A 163 -10.15 -2.54 17.90
C ARG A 163 -11.42 -2.89 17.14
N PHE A 164 -11.39 -2.76 15.82
CA PHE A 164 -12.55 -3.05 14.98
C PHE A 164 -12.96 -4.53 15.05
N ALA A 165 -12.02 -5.44 14.84
CA ALA A 165 -12.30 -6.87 14.87
C ALA A 165 -12.86 -7.31 16.22
N HIS A 166 -12.31 -6.79 17.33
CA HIS A 166 -12.83 -7.07 18.67
C HIS A 166 -14.28 -6.61 18.81
N TRP A 167 -14.60 -5.36 18.41
CA TRP A 167 -15.95 -4.83 18.49
C TRP A 167 -16.92 -5.64 17.65
N THR A 168 -16.64 -5.81 16.38
CA THR A 168 -17.54 -6.43 15.41
C THR A 168 -17.79 -7.91 15.76
N ASN A 169 -16.75 -8.66 16.09
CA ASN A 169 -16.87 -10.06 16.47
C ASN A 169 -17.61 -10.24 17.80
N SER A 170 -17.42 -9.35 18.78
CA SER A 170 -18.09 -9.41 20.08
C SER A 170 -19.59 -9.07 20.00
N ASN A 171 -20.00 -8.32 18.97
CA ASN A 171 -21.39 -7.94 18.75
C ASN A 171 -22.08 -8.78 17.65
N ARG A 172 -21.37 -9.75 17.06
CA ARG A 172 -21.91 -10.63 16.05
C ARG A 172 -23.04 -11.49 16.58
N SER A 173 -24.20 -11.44 15.94
CA SER A 173 -25.31 -12.33 16.23
C SER A 173 -25.03 -13.76 15.73
N THR A 174 -25.62 -14.79 16.39
CA THR A 174 -25.50 -16.20 15.94
C THR A 174 -26.01 -16.36 14.50
N ASN A 175 -27.15 -15.75 14.20
CA ASN A 175 -27.62 -15.55 12.84
C ASN A 175 -27.25 -14.13 12.43
N VAL A 176 -26.43 -13.99 11.40
CA VAL A 176 -26.00 -12.68 10.92
C VAL A 176 -27.21 -11.79 10.64
N ASN A 177 -27.26 -10.65 11.29
CA ASN A 177 -28.32 -9.66 11.14
C ASN A 177 -27.85 -8.50 10.23
N PRO A 178 -28.43 -8.31 9.04
CA PRO A 178 -28.04 -7.24 8.13
C PRO A 178 -28.66 -5.88 8.44
N ASP A 179 -29.55 -5.78 9.43
CA ASP A 179 -30.25 -4.53 9.77
C ASP A 179 -29.25 -3.40 10.07
N PRO A 180 -29.29 -2.27 9.37
CA PRO A 180 -28.36 -1.16 9.56
C PRO A 180 -28.34 -0.57 10.99
N ILE A 181 -29.37 -0.84 11.81
CA ILE A 181 -29.41 -0.41 13.22
C ILE A 181 -28.80 -1.42 14.20
N ASP A 182 -28.32 -2.57 13.71
CA ASP A 182 -27.65 -3.56 14.58
C ASP A 182 -26.42 -2.97 15.25
N ARG A 183 -26.21 -3.36 16.50
CA ARG A 183 -25.10 -2.87 17.33
C ARG A 183 -23.73 -3.15 16.73
N GLU A 184 -23.59 -4.16 15.91
CA GLU A 184 -22.35 -4.52 15.22
C GLU A 184 -21.77 -3.34 14.44
N PHE A 185 -22.61 -2.48 13.86
CA PHE A 185 -22.20 -1.37 13.01
C PHE A 185 -21.85 -0.07 13.75
N TYR A 186 -22.04 -0.02 15.06
CA TYR A 186 -21.83 1.19 15.88
C TYR A 186 -20.64 1.03 16.80
N GLU A 187 -19.42 1.13 16.21
CA GLU A 187 -18.19 1.11 16.98
C GLU A 187 -18.20 2.17 18.10
N THR A 188 -17.78 1.76 19.30
CA THR A 188 -17.52 2.75 20.36
C THR A 188 -16.30 3.58 20.00
N TRP A 189 -16.37 4.88 20.32
CA TRP A 189 -15.22 5.75 20.19
C TRP A 189 -14.01 5.18 20.97
N PRO A 190 -12.77 5.21 20.40
CA PRO A 190 -12.34 5.91 19.19
C PRO A 190 -12.56 5.17 17.86
N GLY A 191 -13.13 3.96 17.85
CA GLY A 191 -13.31 3.15 16.67
C GLY A 191 -12.00 2.60 16.09
N GLY A 192 -12.10 1.88 14.96
CA GLY A 192 -10.96 1.24 14.30
C GLY A 192 -10.28 2.07 13.22
N ARG A 193 -10.82 3.24 12.84
CA ARG A 193 -10.28 4.00 11.71
C ARG A 193 -8.83 4.46 11.94
N THR A 194 -8.55 5.02 13.09
CA THR A 194 -7.29 5.69 13.41
C THR A 194 -6.32 4.77 14.18
N ASN A 195 -5.07 5.21 14.35
CA ASN A 195 -4.09 4.53 15.19
C ASN A 195 -4.40 4.70 16.70
N HIS A 196 -3.46 4.30 17.57
CA HIS A 196 -3.62 4.41 19.03
C HIS A 196 -3.96 5.83 19.51
N TYR A 197 -3.28 6.84 18.98
CA TYR A 197 -3.46 8.25 19.36
C TYR A 197 -4.45 9.01 18.48
N TRP A 198 -5.33 8.30 17.76
CA TRP A 198 -6.41 8.82 16.95
C TRP A 198 -5.98 9.65 15.74
N PHE A 199 -4.76 9.42 15.25
CA PHE A 199 -4.31 10.00 13.99
C PHE A 199 -4.71 9.14 12.80
N ASP A 200 -5.12 9.80 11.72
CA ASP A 200 -5.39 9.15 10.44
C ASP A 200 -4.06 8.83 9.74
N LEU A 201 -3.69 7.56 9.72
CA LEU A 201 -2.46 7.08 9.10
C LEU A 201 -2.41 7.35 7.60
N ASN A 202 -3.58 7.53 6.95
CA ASN A 202 -3.65 7.91 5.54
C ASN A 202 -3.57 9.44 5.32
N ARG A 203 -3.08 10.19 6.29
CA ARG A 203 -2.68 11.59 6.17
C ARG A 203 -1.22 11.82 6.57
N ASP A 204 -0.51 10.74 6.94
CA ASP A 204 0.84 10.82 7.51
C ASP A 204 1.94 10.26 6.58
N TRP A 205 1.66 10.05 5.29
CA TRP A 205 2.68 9.64 4.32
C TRP A 205 3.73 10.73 4.06
N LEU A 206 3.33 12.00 4.08
CA LEU A 206 4.22 13.15 3.90
C LEU A 206 4.79 13.68 5.24
N PRO A 207 4.00 13.85 6.32
CA PRO A 207 4.52 14.28 7.61
C PRO A 207 5.40 13.25 8.32
N VAL A 208 5.15 11.95 8.18
CA VAL A 208 5.94 10.82 8.72
C VAL A 208 6.20 10.93 10.22
N GLN A 209 5.15 11.28 10.99
CA GLN A 209 5.28 11.48 12.45
C GLN A 209 5.08 10.19 13.25
N LEU A 210 4.35 9.23 12.69
CA LEU A 210 3.86 8.05 13.39
C LEU A 210 4.75 6.83 13.11
N PRO A 211 4.94 5.91 14.08
CA PRO A 211 5.82 4.76 13.91
C PRO A 211 5.41 3.87 12.72
N GLU A 212 4.11 3.71 12.48
CA GLU A 212 3.57 2.99 11.33
C GLU A 212 3.98 3.65 10.01
N SER A 213 3.93 4.97 9.95
CA SER A 213 4.34 5.76 8.78
C SER A 213 5.85 5.70 8.56
N GLN A 214 6.63 5.81 9.62
CA GLN A 214 8.10 5.71 9.56
C GLN A 214 8.55 4.35 9.00
N ALA A 215 7.91 3.26 9.45
CA ALA A 215 8.20 1.92 8.97
C ALA A 215 7.91 1.76 7.47
N ARG A 216 6.72 2.20 7.01
CA ARG A 216 6.34 2.08 5.59
C ARG A 216 7.11 3.01 4.66
N ILE A 217 7.43 4.25 5.08
CA ILE A 217 8.23 5.19 4.29
C ILE A 217 9.67 4.69 4.13
N LYS A 218 10.25 4.14 5.20
CA LYS A 218 11.54 3.46 5.11
C LYS A 218 11.52 2.34 4.08
N THR A 219 10.53 1.45 4.16
CA THR A 219 10.33 0.37 3.19
C THR A 219 10.15 0.90 1.77
N PHE A 220 9.34 1.95 1.60
CA PHE A 220 9.11 2.57 0.29
C PHE A 220 10.42 3.03 -0.35
N TYR A 221 11.28 3.74 0.38
CA TYR A 221 12.55 4.22 -0.16
C TYR A 221 13.61 3.14 -0.32
N GLU A 222 13.56 2.07 0.47
CA GLU A 222 14.44 0.91 0.27
C GLU A 222 14.11 0.15 -1.02
N TRP A 223 12.84 0.00 -1.32
CA TRP A 223 12.36 -0.79 -2.44
C TRP A 223 12.03 0.04 -3.69
N ARG A 224 11.55 1.26 -3.49
CA ARG A 224 11.04 2.14 -4.57
C ARG A 224 10.13 1.36 -5.51
N PRO A 225 8.98 0.87 -5.04
CA PRO A 225 8.09 0.00 -5.82
C PRO A 225 7.65 0.71 -7.11
N ASN A 226 7.35 -0.04 -8.16
CA ASN A 226 6.77 0.52 -9.38
C ASN A 226 5.30 0.88 -9.16
N ILE A 227 4.62 0.09 -8.34
CA ILE A 227 3.19 0.27 -8.03
C ILE A 227 3.01 0.08 -6.54
N LEU A 228 2.20 0.96 -5.93
CA LEU A 228 1.71 0.81 -4.57
C LEU A 228 0.18 0.89 -4.59
N THR A 229 -0.48 -0.11 -4.02
CA THR A 229 -1.94 -0.10 -3.85
C THR A 229 -2.31 0.18 -2.41
N ASP A 230 -3.36 0.96 -2.22
CA ASP A 230 -3.94 1.33 -0.93
C ASP A 230 -5.41 0.90 -0.90
N HIS A 231 -5.67 -0.19 -0.16
CA HIS A 231 -6.97 -0.87 -0.14
C HIS A 231 -7.86 -0.33 0.96
N HIS A 232 -8.97 0.31 0.56
CA HIS A 232 -9.94 0.98 1.41
C HIS A 232 -11.37 0.47 1.26
N GLU A 233 -12.24 1.00 2.12
CA GLU A 233 -13.70 0.85 2.00
C GLU A 233 -14.41 2.20 2.15
N MET A 234 -15.47 2.35 1.37
CA MET A 234 -16.36 3.52 1.37
C MET A 234 -17.77 3.18 1.88
N GLY A 235 -18.71 4.09 1.73
CA GLY A 235 -20.09 3.91 2.19
C GLY A 235 -20.76 2.66 1.62
N SER A 236 -21.58 1.98 2.44
CA SER A 236 -22.21 0.69 2.11
C SER A 236 -23.14 0.70 0.90
N ASN A 237 -23.69 1.87 0.55
CA ASN A 237 -24.56 2.04 -0.62
C ASN A 237 -23.80 2.33 -1.92
N SER A 238 -22.49 2.15 -1.89
CA SER A 238 -21.63 2.26 -3.06
C SER A 238 -21.25 0.89 -3.63
N THR A 239 -20.41 0.87 -4.68
CA THR A 239 -19.97 -0.34 -5.36
C THR A 239 -18.46 -0.56 -5.12
N PHE A 240 -17.65 -0.50 -6.16
CA PHE A 240 -16.19 -0.55 -6.08
C PHE A 240 -15.61 0.61 -6.89
N PHE A 241 -14.60 1.26 -6.36
CA PHE A 241 -13.85 2.28 -7.08
C PHE A 241 -12.39 1.87 -7.22
N PHE A 242 -11.77 2.22 -8.35
CA PHE A 242 -10.32 2.18 -8.56
C PHE A 242 -9.87 3.39 -9.38
N GLN A 243 -8.64 3.85 -9.09
CA GLN A 243 -8.02 4.94 -9.86
C GLN A 243 -7.79 4.54 -11.33
N PRO A 244 -7.75 5.53 -12.26
CA PRO A 244 -7.58 6.97 -12.00
C PRO A 244 -8.83 7.63 -11.41
N GLY A 245 -8.60 8.66 -10.60
CA GLY A 245 -9.63 9.52 -10.02
C GLY A 245 -10.14 10.57 -11.01
N ILE A 246 -10.79 11.63 -10.46
CA ILE A 246 -11.28 12.76 -11.27
C ILE A 246 -10.08 13.47 -11.92
N PRO A 247 -9.98 13.56 -13.26
CA PRO A 247 -8.81 14.11 -13.93
C PRO A 247 -8.48 15.55 -13.53
N GLN A 248 -9.50 16.38 -13.26
CA GLN A 248 -9.32 17.77 -12.82
C GLN A 248 -8.85 17.91 -11.36
N ARG A 249 -8.81 16.81 -10.63
CA ARG A 249 -8.34 16.72 -9.25
C ARG A 249 -7.04 15.91 -9.11
N THR A 250 -6.31 15.74 -10.18
CA THR A 250 -4.94 15.22 -10.16
C THR A 250 -3.99 16.36 -9.79
N ASN A 251 -3.00 16.10 -8.95
CA ASN A 251 -2.01 17.09 -8.60
C ASN A 251 -1.21 17.51 -9.83
N PRO A 252 -1.00 18.82 -10.10
CA PRO A 252 -0.30 19.28 -11.28
C PRO A 252 1.18 18.87 -11.37
N LEU A 253 1.78 18.40 -10.26
CA LEU A 253 3.14 17.82 -10.26
C LEU A 253 3.16 16.34 -10.66
N THR A 254 2.01 15.66 -10.70
CA THR A 254 1.91 14.28 -11.19
C THR A 254 2.01 14.28 -12.71
N PRO A 255 3.00 13.59 -13.32
CA PRO A 255 3.16 13.54 -14.78
C PRO A 255 1.94 12.90 -15.45
N LYS A 256 1.58 13.39 -16.66
CA LYS A 256 0.49 12.78 -17.42
C LYS A 256 0.70 11.29 -17.68
N LEU A 257 1.93 10.86 -17.96
CA LEU A 257 2.26 9.45 -18.18
C LEU A 257 1.95 8.57 -16.96
N ASN A 258 2.05 9.10 -15.73
CA ASN A 258 1.61 8.41 -14.52
C ASN A 258 0.13 8.03 -14.62
N GLN A 259 -0.74 8.98 -14.96
CA GLN A 259 -2.17 8.77 -15.10
C GLN A 259 -2.53 7.83 -16.27
N ASP A 260 -1.79 7.92 -17.39
CA ASP A 260 -1.96 7.01 -18.53
C ASP A 260 -1.58 5.56 -18.16
N LEU A 261 -0.55 5.36 -17.36
CA LEU A 261 -0.16 4.03 -16.85
C LEU A 261 -1.14 3.52 -15.78
N THR A 262 -1.66 4.40 -14.93
CA THR A 262 -2.73 4.08 -13.97
C THR A 262 -3.98 3.58 -14.70
N GLU A 263 -4.37 4.22 -15.79
CA GLU A 263 -5.48 3.79 -16.62
C GLU A 263 -5.22 2.42 -17.29
N LYS A 264 -4.01 2.16 -17.75
CA LYS A 264 -3.65 0.85 -18.30
C LYS A 264 -3.85 -0.28 -17.28
N ILE A 265 -3.44 -0.09 -16.02
CA ILE A 265 -3.73 -1.06 -14.94
C ILE A 265 -5.22 -1.09 -14.65
N GLY A 266 -5.91 0.04 -14.64
CA GLY A 266 -7.35 0.16 -14.46
C GLY A 266 -8.15 -0.74 -15.38
N ASN A 267 -7.71 -0.96 -16.62
CA ASN A 267 -8.35 -1.89 -17.56
C ASN A 267 -8.29 -3.36 -17.08
N PHE A 268 -7.23 -3.75 -16.38
CA PHE A 268 -7.15 -5.08 -15.76
C PHE A 268 -8.11 -5.20 -14.58
N HIS A 269 -8.28 -4.15 -13.78
CA HIS A 269 -9.26 -4.12 -12.69
C HIS A 269 -10.68 -4.21 -13.22
N ALA A 270 -11.00 -3.42 -14.25
CA ALA A 270 -12.31 -3.47 -14.93
C ALA A 270 -12.61 -4.89 -15.41
N SER A 271 -11.69 -5.50 -16.17
CA SER A 271 -11.87 -6.86 -16.70
C SER A 271 -12.05 -7.91 -15.60
N ALA A 272 -11.33 -7.78 -14.48
CA ALA A 272 -11.43 -8.71 -13.34
C ALA A 272 -12.80 -8.58 -12.66
N LEU A 273 -13.25 -7.35 -12.37
CA LEU A 273 -14.54 -7.10 -11.73
C LEU A 273 -15.72 -7.46 -12.64
N ASP A 274 -15.62 -7.22 -13.95
CA ASP A 274 -16.61 -7.67 -14.95
C ASP A 274 -16.74 -9.20 -14.95
N SER A 275 -15.63 -9.94 -14.86
CA SER A 275 -15.62 -11.40 -14.88
C SER A 275 -16.37 -12.03 -13.70
N ILE A 276 -16.41 -11.34 -12.56
CA ILE A 276 -17.15 -11.78 -11.36
C ILE A 276 -18.50 -11.09 -11.18
N GLY A 277 -18.90 -10.23 -12.13
CA GLY A 277 -20.16 -9.50 -12.11
C GLY A 277 -20.27 -8.45 -10.99
N SER A 278 -19.17 -7.87 -10.58
CA SER A 278 -19.12 -6.81 -9.56
C SER A 278 -19.18 -5.43 -10.21
N LEU A 279 -20.08 -4.57 -9.75
CA LEU A 279 -20.21 -3.20 -10.22
C LEU A 279 -19.06 -2.33 -9.70
N TYR A 280 -18.57 -1.43 -10.56
CA TYR A 280 -17.50 -0.51 -10.23
C TYR A 280 -17.62 0.82 -10.98
N TYR A 281 -16.79 1.78 -10.62
CA TYR A 281 -16.59 3.04 -11.34
C TYR A 281 -15.14 3.54 -11.16
N SER A 282 -14.73 4.43 -12.06
CA SER A 282 -13.46 5.15 -12.01
C SER A 282 -13.63 6.55 -12.57
N LYS A 283 -12.64 7.42 -12.44
CA LYS A 283 -12.65 8.82 -12.93
C LYS A 283 -13.74 9.69 -12.31
N GLU A 284 -14.28 9.27 -11.18
CA GLU A 284 -15.34 9.94 -10.43
C GLU A 284 -15.00 9.97 -8.94
N SER A 285 -15.67 10.80 -8.15
CA SER A 285 -15.70 10.92 -6.68
C SER A 285 -14.35 11.23 -6.04
N PHE A 286 -13.32 10.47 -6.31
CA PHE A 286 -12.03 10.55 -5.62
C PHE A 286 -11.01 11.38 -6.39
N ASP A 287 -10.17 12.10 -5.61
CA ASP A 287 -9.05 12.90 -6.12
C ASP A 287 -7.74 12.10 -6.13
N ASP A 288 -6.76 12.64 -6.85
CA ASP A 288 -5.38 12.20 -6.83
C ASP A 288 -4.45 13.41 -6.62
N PHE A 289 -4.62 14.09 -5.48
CA PHE A 289 -4.06 15.42 -5.27
C PHE A 289 -3.09 15.52 -4.09
N TYR A 290 -3.47 15.02 -2.89
CA TYR A 290 -2.68 15.20 -1.69
C TYR A 290 -1.67 14.08 -1.49
N TYR A 291 -0.39 14.37 -1.62
CA TYR A 291 0.71 13.42 -1.47
C TYR A 291 0.92 12.85 -0.06
N GLY A 292 0.15 13.24 0.91
CA GLY A 292 0.11 12.63 2.24
C GLY A 292 -0.78 11.39 2.34
N LYS A 293 -1.32 10.88 1.20
CA LYS A 293 -2.10 9.63 1.10
C LYS A 293 -1.27 8.53 0.43
N GLY A 294 -1.55 7.27 0.79
CA GLY A 294 -0.87 6.10 0.23
C GLY A 294 -1.04 5.94 -1.28
N SER A 295 -2.21 6.30 -1.78
CA SER A 295 -2.53 6.23 -3.21
C SER A 295 -1.90 7.34 -4.06
N THR A 296 -1.39 8.43 -3.46
CA THR A 296 -0.87 9.59 -4.20
C THR A 296 0.62 9.84 -3.91
N PHE A 297 1.11 9.45 -2.73
CA PHE A 297 2.53 9.60 -2.37
C PHE A 297 3.50 8.96 -3.38
N PRO A 298 3.20 7.77 -3.95
CA PRO A 298 4.07 7.15 -4.94
C PRO A 298 4.29 7.99 -6.20
N ASP A 299 3.31 8.80 -6.60
CA ASP A 299 3.31 9.53 -7.88
C ASP A 299 4.40 10.59 -7.96
N VAL A 300 4.81 11.17 -6.83
CA VAL A 300 5.95 12.11 -6.76
C VAL A 300 7.28 11.41 -6.51
N ASN A 301 7.30 10.08 -6.63
CA ASN A 301 8.48 9.25 -6.46
C ASN A 301 8.70 8.29 -7.64
N GLY A 302 8.13 8.60 -8.82
CA GLY A 302 8.29 7.79 -10.03
C GLY A 302 7.58 6.43 -9.99
N SER A 303 6.64 6.27 -9.07
CA SER A 303 5.81 5.08 -8.90
C SER A 303 4.37 5.38 -9.31
N ILE A 304 3.52 4.35 -9.37
CA ILE A 304 2.08 4.49 -9.57
C ILE A 304 1.39 4.19 -8.26
N GLY A 305 0.66 5.17 -7.71
CA GLY A 305 -0.23 4.97 -6.58
C GLY A 305 -1.63 4.57 -7.03
N ILE A 306 -2.28 3.61 -6.37
CA ILE A 306 -3.64 3.17 -6.72
C ILE A 306 -4.49 3.09 -5.48
N LEU A 307 -5.60 3.83 -5.48
CA LEU A 307 -6.67 3.72 -4.49
C LEU A 307 -7.68 2.68 -4.95
N PHE A 308 -8.02 1.76 -4.06
CA PHE A 308 -9.20 0.93 -4.14
C PHE A 308 -10.18 1.29 -3.04
N GLU A 309 -11.47 1.45 -3.38
CA GLU A 309 -12.54 1.72 -2.42
C GLU A 309 -13.69 0.75 -2.64
N GLN A 310 -13.85 -0.20 -1.73
CA GLN A 310 -14.96 -1.16 -1.72
C GLN A 310 -16.14 -0.60 -0.93
N GLY A 311 -17.37 -0.70 -1.45
CA GLY A 311 -18.56 -0.48 -0.65
C GLY A 311 -18.54 -1.40 0.58
N SER A 312 -18.54 -0.83 1.79
CA SER A 312 -18.27 -1.55 3.04
C SER A 312 -19.50 -2.31 3.54
N SER A 313 -19.33 -3.59 3.90
CA SER A 313 -20.34 -4.30 4.69
C SER A 313 -20.38 -3.84 6.16
N ARG A 314 -19.41 -3.06 6.63
CA ARG A 314 -19.26 -2.55 8.00
C ARG A 314 -19.25 -3.62 9.10
N GLY A 315 -19.55 -4.83 8.78
CA GLY A 315 -19.65 -6.00 9.62
C GLY A 315 -19.83 -7.25 8.76
N HIS A 316 -20.49 -8.27 9.28
CA HIS A 316 -20.62 -9.55 8.57
C HIS A 316 -21.60 -9.51 7.40
N ALA A 317 -22.65 -8.69 7.48
CA ALA A 317 -23.58 -8.40 6.38
C ALA A 317 -24.38 -7.13 6.69
N ARG A 318 -24.76 -6.36 5.67
CA ARG A 318 -25.51 -5.12 5.85
C ARG A 318 -26.54 -4.94 4.74
N ASP A 319 -27.75 -4.57 5.11
CA ASP A 319 -28.77 -4.14 4.14
C ASP A 319 -28.36 -2.81 3.51
N THR A 320 -28.42 -2.78 2.19
CA THR A 320 -28.10 -1.61 1.38
C THR A 320 -29.21 -1.38 0.34
N GLN A 321 -29.17 -0.23 -0.33
CA GLN A 321 -30.08 0.04 -1.46
C GLN A 321 -29.93 -0.97 -2.62
N ASN A 322 -28.82 -1.70 -2.67
CA ASN A 322 -28.53 -2.71 -3.70
C ASN A 322 -28.75 -4.15 -3.19
N GLY A 323 -29.43 -4.33 -2.04
CA GLY A 323 -29.61 -5.61 -1.39
C GLY A 323 -28.60 -5.87 -0.26
N VAL A 324 -28.55 -7.09 0.24
CA VAL A 324 -27.68 -7.47 1.36
C VAL A 324 -26.23 -7.58 0.90
N LEU A 325 -25.41 -6.64 1.32
CA LEU A 325 -23.97 -6.68 1.12
C LEU A 325 -23.32 -7.57 2.19
N ARG A 326 -22.59 -8.60 1.77
CA ARG A 326 -21.96 -9.58 2.65
C ARG A 326 -20.44 -9.44 2.68
N PHE A 327 -19.85 -9.64 3.84
CA PHE A 327 -18.41 -9.52 4.04
C PHE A 327 -17.56 -10.40 3.10
N PRO A 328 -17.91 -11.67 2.81
CA PRO A 328 -17.16 -12.45 1.81
C PRO A 328 -17.14 -11.82 0.42
N PHE A 329 -18.23 -11.14 0.01
CA PHE A 329 -18.27 -10.45 -1.28
C PHE A 329 -17.28 -9.28 -1.34
N THR A 330 -17.18 -8.49 -0.26
CA THR A 330 -16.23 -7.36 -0.19
C THR A 330 -14.78 -7.85 -0.20
N ILE A 331 -14.49 -8.95 0.49
CA ILE A 331 -13.17 -9.60 0.46
C ILE A 331 -12.82 -10.06 -0.96
N ARG A 332 -13.75 -10.74 -1.65
CA ARG A 332 -13.52 -11.24 -3.01
C ARG A 332 -13.13 -10.11 -3.97
N ASN A 333 -13.81 -8.98 -3.92
CA ASN A 333 -13.51 -7.85 -4.78
C ASN A 333 -12.09 -7.30 -4.51
N GLN A 334 -11.66 -7.21 -3.25
CA GLN A 334 -10.29 -6.81 -2.91
C GLN A 334 -9.24 -7.83 -3.39
N VAL A 335 -9.55 -9.12 -3.31
CA VAL A 335 -8.68 -10.19 -3.83
C VAL A 335 -8.53 -10.07 -5.36
N GLU A 336 -9.63 -9.85 -6.09
CA GLU A 336 -9.61 -9.67 -7.54
C GLU A 336 -8.85 -8.41 -7.96
N ALA A 337 -9.02 -7.31 -7.22
CA ALA A 337 -8.23 -6.09 -7.42
C ALA A 337 -6.72 -6.35 -7.21
N SER A 338 -6.38 -7.16 -6.22
CA SER A 338 -4.99 -7.56 -5.96
C SER A 338 -4.42 -8.43 -7.08
N PHE A 339 -5.14 -9.44 -7.54
CA PHE A 339 -4.71 -10.28 -8.65
C PHE A 339 -4.57 -9.51 -9.96
N SER A 340 -5.53 -8.64 -10.27
CA SER A 340 -5.50 -7.82 -11.48
C SER A 340 -4.36 -6.80 -11.46
N THR A 341 -4.01 -6.24 -10.29
CA THR A 341 -2.82 -5.40 -10.14
C THR A 341 -1.55 -6.16 -10.54
N ILE A 342 -1.36 -7.38 -10.02
CA ILE A 342 -0.17 -8.19 -10.34
C ILE A 342 -0.15 -8.55 -11.84
N LYS A 343 -1.29 -8.96 -12.41
CA LYS A 343 -1.40 -9.28 -13.84
C LYS A 343 -1.04 -8.07 -14.71
N GLY A 344 -1.61 -6.89 -14.42
CA GLY A 344 -1.32 -5.65 -15.13
C GLY A 344 0.14 -5.23 -14.99
N SER A 345 0.72 -5.41 -13.80
CA SER A 345 2.13 -5.10 -13.55
C SER A 345 3.09 -5.93 -14.41
N ILE A 346 2.80 -7.21 -14.59
CA ILE A 346 3.61 -8.11 -15.43
C ILE A 346 3.44 -7.75 -16.91
N ALA A 347 2.20 -7.53 -17.35
CA ALA A 347 1.90 -7.20 -18.74
C ALA A 347 2.61 -5.93 -19.22
N HIS A 348 2.82 -4.97 -18.32
CA HIS A 348 3.46 -3.69 -18.59
C HIS A 348 4.79 -3.51 -17.84
N ARG A 349 5.46 -4.62 -17.45
CA ARG A 349 6.67 -4.60 -16.62
C ARG A 349 7.74 -3.64 -17.12
N VAL A 350 8.06 -3.70 -18.40
CA VAL A 350 9.10 -2.87 -19.00
C VAL A 350 8.69 -1.38 -18.97
N GLU A 351 7.45 -1.06 -19.34
CA GLU A 351 6.93 0.31 -19.31
C GLU A 351 7.01 0.93 -17.91
N PHE A 352 6.72 0.14 -16.85
CA PHE A 352 6.83 0.63 -15.45
C PHE A 352 8.28 0.84 -15.01
N LEU A 353 9.20 -0.01 -15.45
CA LEU A 353 10.63 0.16 -15.16
C LEU A 353 11.21 1.35 -15.91
N GLU A 354 10.81 1.56 -17.16
CA GLU A 354 11.19 2.74 -17.97
C GLU A 354 10.62 4.02 -17.36
N TYR A 355 9.31 4.05 -17.04
CA TYR A 355 8.70 5.20 -16.38
C TYR A 355 9.42 5.57 -15.09
N PHE A 356 9.74 4.58 -14.24
CA PHE A 356 10.46 4.80 -12.99
C PHE A 356 11.83 5.44 -13.23
N ARG A 357 12.64 4.94 -14.17
CA ARG A 357 13.94 5.51 -14.55
C ARG A 357 13.79 6.92 -15.12
N ASP A 358 12.88 7.09 -16.06
CA ASP A 358 12.73 8.33 -16.84
C ASP A 358 12.16 9.46 -15.96
N TYR A 359 11.38 9.13 -14.95
CA TYR A 359 10.91 10.08 -13.94
C TYR A 359 12.07 10.80 -13.23
N TYR A 360 13.07 10.08 -12.76
CA TYR A 360 14.22 10.68 -12.10
C TYR A 360 15.11 11.49 -13.04
N THR A 361 15.23 11.07 -14.30
CA THR A 361 15.89 11.85 -15.33
C THR A 361 15.16 13.16 -15.59
N MET A 362 13.85 13.11 -15.75
CA MET A 362 12.99 14.29 -15.94
C MET A 362 13.12 15.28 -14.77
N VAL A 363 12.98 14.81 -13.54
CA VAL A 363 13.07 15.65 -12.33
C VAL A 363 14.46 16.32 -12.21
N SER A 364 15.53 15.58 -12.47
CA SER A 364 16.90 16.12 -12.49
C SER A 364 17.07 17.21 -13.54
N ASP A 365 16.53 17.01 -14.75
CA ASP A 365 16.61 18.01 -15.83
C ASP A 365 15.75 19.24 -15.54
N GLU A 366 14.61 19.10 -14.88
CA GLU A 366 13.81 20.23 -14.41
C GLU A 366 14.54 21.02 -13.32
N ALA A 367 15.17 20.36 -12.37
CA ALA A 367 15.97 21.00 -11.33
C ALA A 367 17.12 21.82 -11.91
N LYS A 368 17.82 21.29 -12.93
CA LYS A 368 18.88 22.01 -13.64
C LYS A 368 18.38 23.27 -14.36
N LYS A 369 17.13 23.28 -14.83
CA LYS A 369 16.50 24.43 -15.51
C LYS A 369 15.84 25.41 -14.55
N ALA A 370 15.47 24.95 -13.34
CA ALA A 370 14.79 25.78 -12.36
C ALA A 370 15.62 26.99 -11.93
N SER A 371 14.98 28.13 -11.67
CA SER A 371 15.62 29.33 -11.14
C SER A 371 16.07 29.16 -9.70
N THR A 372 15.32 28.42 -8.91
CA THR A 372 15.68 28.05 -7.52
C THR A 372 16.62 26.86 -7.53
N LYS A 373 17.83 27.03 -7.01
CA LYS A 373 18.86 25.98 -6.96
C LYS A 373 19.01 25.36 -5.58
N ALA A 374 18.57 26.07 -4.57
CA ALA A 374 18.63 25.60 -3.18
C ALA A 374 17.62 26.32 -2.32
N TYR A 375 17.28 25.70 -1.21
CA TYR A 375 16.53 26.31 -0.11
C TYR A 375 17.43 26.41 1.10
N LEU A 376 17.36 27.53 1.84
CA LEU A 376 18.01 27.72 3.11
C LEU A 376 17.02 27.54 4.24
N LEU A 377 17.34 26.69 5.21
CA LEU A 377 16.54 26.47 6.43
C LEU A 377 17.33 26.93 7.66
N GLY A 378 16.64 27.60 8.58
CA GLY A 378 17.24 28.17 9.78
C GLY A 378 17.12 29.69 9.81
N GLY A 379 18.04 30.38 10.52
CA GLY A 379 18.04 31.84 10.62
C GLY A 379 16.90 32.40 11.47
N HIS A 380 16.36 31.62 12.41
CA HIS A 380 15.38 32.00 13.42
C HIS A 380 15.78 31.43 14.79
N ASP A 381 15.17 31.94 15.86
CA ASP A 381 15.54 31.61 17.25
C ASP A 381 15.10 30.18 17.69
N ASP A 382 14.18 29.52 16.93
CA ASP A 382 13.70 28.18 17.24
C ASP A 382 14.45 27.11 16.46
N TYR A 383 15.59 26.72 16.95
CA TYR A 383 16.41 25.65 16.39
C TYR A 383 15.72 24.27 16.43
N THR A 384 14.91 24.02 17.45
CA THR A 384 14.18 22.75 17.61
C THR A 384 13.19 22.53 16.46
N ARG A 385 12.49 23.57 16.00
CA ARG A 385 11.62 23.50 14.83
C ARG A 385 12.38 23.17 13.55
N THR A 386 13.57 23.75 13.39
CA THR A 386 14.44 23.45 12.25
C THR A 386 14.81 21.95 12.24
N ILE A 387 15.27 21.41 13.37
CA ILE A 387 15.62 19.99 13.48
C ILE A 387 14.42 19.09 13.19
N ALA A 388 13.24 19.40 13.73
CA ALA A 388 12.04 18.59 13.46
C ALA A 388 11.69 18.54 11.95
N LEU A 389 11.85 19.65 11.22
CA LEU A 389 11.67 19.67 9.77
C LEU A 389 12.76 18.87 9.04
N LEU A 390 14.00 19.01 9.48
CA LEU A 390 15.12 18.26 8.91
C LEU A 390 14.94 16.74 9.07
N ASP A 391 14.40 16.28 10.20
CA ASP A 391 14.10 14.87 10.44
C ASP A 391 13.06 14.35 9.43
N VAL A 392 12.00 15.10 9.15
CA VAL A 392 11.01 14.76 8.11
C VAL A 392 11.66 14.66 6.74
N LEU A 393 12.44 15.68 6.35
CA LEU A 393 13.12 15.73 5.05
C LEU A 393 14.13 14.60 4.91
N HIS A 394 14.85 14.25 5.97
CA HIS A 394 15.78 13.13 6.00
C HIS A 394 15.07 11.78 5.78
N GLN A 395 13.91 11.58 6.39
CA GLN A 395 13.10 10.38 6.16
C GLN A 395 12.69 10.25 4.69
N HIS A 396 12.42 11.39 4.02
CA HIS A 396 12.14 11.45 2.58
C HIS A 396 13.39 11.45 1.68
N LYS A 397 14.57 11.18 2.26
CA LYS A 397 15.85 11.09 1.51
C LYS A 397 16.25 12.40 0.82
N VAL A 398 15.77 13.54 1.30
CA VAL A 398 16.22 14.85 0.83
C VAL A 398 17.66 15.08 1.27
N SER A 399 18.51 15.50 0.32
CA SER A 399 19.92 15.81 0.63
C SER A 399 20.02 17.13 1.38
N ILE A 400 20.55 17.07 2.60
CA ILE A 400 20.66 18.21 3.51
C ILE A 400 22.12 18.37 3.91
N ARG A 401 22.64 19.59 3.83
CA ARG A 401 24.02 19.92 4.24
C ARG A 401 24.01 21.11 5.21
N PRO A 402 24.80 21.09 6.29
CA PRO A 402 24.97 22.29 7.13
C PRO A 402 25.71 23.38 6.34
N LEU A 403 25.38 24.64 6.61
CA LEU A 403 26.18 25.75 6.11
C LEU A 403 27.54 25.77 6.81
N THR A 404 28.60 25.93 6.03
CA THR A 404 29.99 26.06 6.53
C THR A 404 30.39 27.51 6.77
N GLU A 405 29.67 28.46 6.18
CA GLU A 405 29.89 29.90 6.31
C GLU A 405 28.57 30.63 6.54
N ASN A 406 28.63 31.84 7.10
CA ASN A 406 27.45 32.68 7.22
C ASN A 406 26.98 33.16 5.84
N VAL A 407 25.69 33.06 5.58
CA VAL A 407 25.08 33.55 4.35
C VAL A 407 24.03 34.60 4.69
N GLU A 408 24.14 35.78 4.09
CA GLU A 408 23.10 36.81 4.15
C GLU A 408 22.21 36.71 2.90
N MET A 409 20.92 36.56 3.09
CA MET A 409 19.95 36.48 2.01
C MET A 409 18.64 37.16 2.41
N GLN A 410 18.13 38.03 1.57
CA GLN A 410 16.88 38.79 1.80
C GLN A 410 16.83 39.47 3.16
N GLY A 411 17.95 40.05 3.60
CA GLY A 411 18.05 40.77 4.89
C GLY A 411 18.07 39.83 6.13
N LYS A 412 18.24 38.53 5.95
CA LYS A 412 18.41 37.55 7.04
C LYS A 412 19.81 36.95 6.99
N VAL A 413 20.39 36.76 8.19
CA VAL A 413 21.68 36.04 8.33
C VAL A 413 21.42 34.60 8.71
N PHE A 414 21.86 33.68 7.86
CA PHE A 414 21.89 32.25 8.11
C PHE A 414 23.29 31.89 8.61
N LYS A 415 23.38 31.48 9.88
CA LYS A 415 24.69 31.26 10.51
C LYS A 415 25.26 29.88 10.16
N ALA A 416 26.55 29.82 10.03
CA ALA A 416 27.30 28.57 9.89
C ALA A 416 26.96 27.61 11.04
N ASN A 417 26.79 26.33 10.73
CA ASN A 417 26.43 25.24 11.64
C ASN A 417 25.08 25.36 12.39
N GLU A 418 24.33 26.45 12.16
CA GLU A 418 22.96 26.61 12.70
C GLU A 418 21.91 26.60 11.59
N ALA A 419 22.32 26.74 10.35
CA ALA A 419 21.46 26.71 9.17
C ALA A 419 21.90 25.63 8.20
N PHE A 420 20.98 25.23 7.32
CA PHE A 420 21.13 24.11 6.41
C PHE A 420 20.71 24.50 5.00
N VAL A 421 21.35 23.86 4.02
CA VAL A 421 21.03 24.00 2.60
C VAL A 421 20.47 22.69 2.07
N LEU A 422 19.35 22.80 1.34
CA LEU A 422 18.76 21.75 0.55
C LEU A 422 18.96 22.10 -0.92
N LEU A 423 19.67 21.21 -1.65
CA LEU A 423 19.83 21.37 -3.08
C LEU A 423 18.61 20.83 -3.82
N THR A 424 18.28 21.44 -4.95
CA THR A 424 17.14 21.02 -5.80
C THR A 424 17.52 19.99 -6.87
N GLU A 425 18.77 19.55 -6.92
CA GLU A 425 19.32 18.57 -7.88
C GLU A 425 19.64 17.21 -7.24
#